data_e2ad4f5eb4ba273de4136afbbdb264c8
#
_entry.id   e2ad4f5eb4ba273de4136afbbdb264c8
#
_cell.length_a   1.000
_cell.length_b   1.000
_cell.length_c   1.000
_cell.angle_alpha   90.00
_cell.angle_beta   90.00
_cell.angle_gamma   90.00
#
_symmetry.space_group_name_H-M   'P 1'
#
loop_
_entity.id
_entity.type
_entity.pdbx_description
1 polymer ?
#
loop_
_entity_poly.entity_id
_entity_poly.type
_entity_poly.pdbx_seq_one_letter_code
_entity_poly.pdbx_strand_id
1 'polypeptide(L)'
;VVIGCEIHTQLLTKTKAFCACENKYGGMPDTRVCPVCLGLPGAMPRISQGYVELGAVAGQALNCNIARFTKFDRKHYFYPDLAKGYQITQYDLPLCTDGYVDLPFIHYPKDEQPGGENCRTKNFKGEDCIIDNKYRRVRIERIHLEEDVGKSLHLQGAHSYIDYNRCGTPLIEIVTKPDISSPEEAALFMQTVQEILRYVKVTKGNLEEGNMRCDANINLNIWEDGKLYHTPISEIKNLNSFRAIKDACSYEVKRQLQEFMDDRQEFNAGFKVTMGWDEEKGQTVVQRTKNSFVDY
;
A
#
# COMPACT_ATOMS: atom_id res chain seq x y z
N VAL A 1 2.50 -19.07 -1.82
CA VAL A 1 1.85 -17.75 -1.58
C VAL A 1 2.86 -16.68 -1.92
N VAL A 2 2.43 -15.65 -2.64
CA VAL A 2 3.24 -14.49 -3.04
C VAL A 2 2.46 -13.24 -2.71
N ILE A 3 3.00 -12.39 -1.82
CA ILE A 3 2.35 -11.16 -1.36
C ILE A 3 3.30 -9.99 -1.52
N GLY A 4 2.77 -8.90 -2.09
CA GLY A 4 3.36 -7.56 -2.07
C GLY A 4 2.42 -6.61 -1.34
N CYS A 5 2.98 -5.60 -0.65
CA CYS A 5 2.21 -4.59 0.08
C CYS A 5 2.45 -3.21 -0.51
N GLU A 6 1.39 -2.42 -0.59
CA GLU A 6 1.39 -0.99 -0.87
C GLU A 6 0.90 -0.27 0.39
N ILE A 7 1.78 0.45 1.07
CA ILE A 7 1.47 1.11 2.34
C ILE A 7 1.41 2.61 2.15
N HIS A 8 0.24 3.19 2.36
CA HIS A 8 0.03 4.64 2.33
C HIS A 8 0.15 5.20 3.74
N THR A 9 0.97 6.22 3.93
CA THR A 9 1.25 6.78 5.24
C THR A 9 1.21 8.31 5.22
N GLN A 10 0.34 8.91 6.04
CA GLN A 10 0.29 10.36 6.21
C GLN A 10 1.46 10.84 7.07
N LEU A 11 2.09 11.95 6.64
CA LEU A 11 3.26 12.52 7.28
C LEU A 11 2.89 13.61 8.31
N LEU A 12 3.67 13.70 9.38
CA LEU A 12 3.49 14.67 10.48
C LEU A 12 4.04 16.07 10.14
N THR A 13 3.69 16.60 8.98
CA THR A 13 4.02 17.98 8.61
C THR A 13 3.11 18.98 9.30
N LYS A 14 3.55 20.23 9.44
CA LYS A 14 2.71 21.32 9.95
C LYS A 14 1.67 21.77 8.92
N THR A 15 2.03 21.74 7.65
CA THR A 15 1.19 22.16 6.54
C THR A 15 0.94 21.03 5.58
N LYS A 16 -0.04 21.17 4.69
CA LYS A 16 -0.29 20.27 3.58
C LYS A 16 0.90 20.22 2.61
N ALA A 17 0.88 19.24 1.70
CA ALA A 17 2.00 18.98 0.78
C ALA A 17 2.35 20.17 -0.11
N PHE A 18 1.35 20.86 -0.64
CA PHE A 18 1.53 21.88 -1.69
C PHE A 18 0.89 23.23 -1.38
N CYS A 19 0.46 23.47 -0.14
CA CYS A 19 -0.12 24.74 0.31
C CYS A 19 0.15 24.98 1.82
N ALA A 20 -0.21 26.17 2.31
CA ALA A 20 -0.02 26.56 3.71
C ALA A 20 -1.16 26.15 4.65
N CYS A 21 -2.19 25.44 4.17
CA CYS A 21 -3.26 24.93 5.04
C CYS A 21 -2.69 24.02 6.13
N GLU A 22 -3.25 24.10 7.33
CA GLU A 22 -2.86 23.25 8.45
C GLU A 22 -3.10 21.76 8.12
N ASN A 23 -2.10 20.93 8.37
CA ASN A 23 -2.21 19.48 8.28
C ASN A 23 -2.67 18.90 9.61
N LYS A 24 -3.98 18.78 9.79
CA LYS A 24 -4.58 18.32 11.05
C LYS A 24 -5.80 17.44 10.80
N TYR A 25 -5.89 16.35 11.53
CA TYR A 25 -7.05 15.46 11.49
C TYR A 25 -8.30 16.08 12.17
N GLY A 26 -9.49 15.75 11.66
CA GLY A 26 -10.79 16.14 12.21
C GLY A 26 -11.13 17.63 12.00
N GLY A 27 -12.05 18.15 12.77
CA GLY A 27 -12.59 19.50 12.67
C GLY A 27 -13.86 19.60 11.82
N MET A 28 -14.43 20.80 11.72
CA MET A 28 -15.60 21.02 10.86
C MET A 28 -15.23 20.79 9.39
N PRO A 29 -16.09 20.14 8.60
CA PRO A 29 -15.84 19.92 7.18
C PRO A 29 -15.51 21.21 6.43
N ASP A 30 -14.63 21.12 5.46
CA ASP A 30 -14.23 22.18 4.52
C ASP A 30 -13.69 23.47 5.16
N THR A 31 -13.21 23.41 6.41
CA THR A 31 -12.64 24.57 7.12
C THR A 31 -11.13 24.73 6.94
N ARG A 32 -10.44 23.71 6.44
CA ARG A 32 -8.99 23.72 6.17
C ARG A 32 -8.69 23.49 4.71
N VAL A 33 -9.29 24.31 3.87
CA VAL A 33 -9.15 24.26 2.41
C VAL A 33 -8.73 25.63 1.88
N CYS A 34 -8.04 25.64 0.74
CA CYS A 34 -7.65 26.84 0.02
C CYS A 34 -7.74 26.63 -1.49
N PRO A 35 -7.63 27.68 -2.31
CA PRO A 35 -7.66 27.52 -3.77
C PRO A 35 -6.66 26.50 -4.32
N VAL A 36 -5.49 26.31 -3.69
CA VAL A 36 -4.47 25.36 -4.14
C VAL A 36 -4.92 23.91 -3.92
N CYS A 37 -5.33 23.53 -2.70
CA CYS A 37 -5.72 22.15 -2.42
C CYS A 37 -7.08 21.78 -3.06
N LEU A 38 -7.90 22.77 -3.43
CA LEU A 38 -9.13 22.58 -4.20
C LEU A 38 -8.91 22.64 -5.72
N GLY A 39 -7.71 23.04 -6.18
CA GLY A 39 -7.38 23.11 -7.61
C GLY A 39 -8.14 24.19 -8.37
N LEU A 40 -8.43 25.32 -7.74
CA LEU A 40 -9.12 26.42 -8.42
C LEU A 40 -8.25 27.00 -9.53
N PRO A 41 -8.88 27.52 -10.62
CA PRO A 41 -8.15 28.09 -11.73
C PRO A 41 -7.14 29.17 -11.31
N GLY A 42 -5.89 29.09 -11.80
CA GLY A 42 -4.83 30.01 -11.50
C GLY A 42 -4.06 29.74 -10.19
N ALA A 43 -4.54 28.81 -9.34
CA ALA A 43 -3.82 28.42 -8.14
C ALA A 43 -2.61 27.53 -8.48
N MET A 44 -1.44 27.85 -7.92
CA MET A 44 -0.19 27.13 -8.16
C MET A 44 0.29 26.39 -6.91
N PRO A 45 0.53 25.05 -7.01
CA PRO A 45 1.06 24.28 -5.90
C PRO A 45 2.50 24.72 -5.56
N ARG A 46 2.82 24.77 -4.26
CA ARG A 46 4.17 24.98 -3.73
C ARG A 46 4.51 23.87 -2.77
N ILE A 47 5.59 23.15 -3.06
CA ILE A 47 6.03 22.03 -2.23
C ILE A 47 6.42 22.47 -0.83
N SER A 48 5.98 21.72 0.19
CA SER A 48 6.41 21.89 1.58
C SER A 48 7.79 21.22 1.79
N GLN A 49 8.74 21.95 2.35
CA GLN A 49 10.07 21.40 2.69
C GLN A 49 9.95 20.22 3.66
N GLY A 50 9.18 20.35 4.73
CA GLY A 50 8.98 19.29 5.71
C GLY A 50 8.35 18.01 5.12
N TYR A 51 7.63 18.13 4.01
CA TYR A 51 7.09 16.98 3.29
C TYR A 51 8.21 16.13 2.68
N VAL A 52 9.14 16.76 1.98
CA VAL A 52 10.30 16.06 1.38
C VAL A 52 11.23 15.52 2.46
N GLU A 53 11.49 16.30 3.51
CA GLU A 53 12.36 15.91 4.62
C GLU A 53 11.83 14.66 5.34
N LEU A 54 10.54 14.65 5.70
CA LEU A 54 9.95 13.47 6.36
C LEU A 54 9.88 12.26 5.43
N GLY A 55 9.65 12.45 4.13
CA GLY A 55 9.75 11.37 3.14
C GLY A 55 11.15 10.78 3.07
N ALA A 56 12.20 11.63 3.08
CA ALA A 56 13.60 11.18 3.10
C ALA A 56 13.96 10.47 4.41
N VAL A 57 13.47 10.96 5.57
CA VAL A 57 13.65 10.28 6.87
C VAL A 57 12.99 8.89 6.85
N ALA A 58 11.79 8.78 6.29
CA ALA A 58 11.14 7.47 6.11
C ALA A 58 11.98 6.54 5.25
N GLY A 59 12.49 7.03 4.11
CA GLY A 59 13.36 6.26 3.22
C GLY A 59 14.63 5.77 3.93
N GLN A 60 15.30 6.66 4.67
CA GLN A 60 16.50 6.30 5.42
C GLN A 60 16.20 5.25 6.52
N ALA A 61 15.10 5.40 7.25
CA ALA A 61 14.70 4.46 8.29
C ALA A 61 14.33 3.07 7.74
N LEU A 62 13.92 3.00 6.47
CA LEU A 62 13.59 1.78 5.76
C LEU A 62 14.72 1.32 4.81
N ASN A 63 15.96 1.78 5.06
CA ASN A 63 17.17 1.39 4.33
C ASN A 63 17.13 1.64 2.81
N CYS A 64 16.38 2.64 2.36
CA CYS A 64 16.29 3.00 0.95
C CYS A 64 17.44 3.90 0.49
N ASN A 65 17.73 3.85 -0.80
CA ASN A 65 18.52 4.86 -1.49
C ASN A 65 17.66 6.11 -1.73
N ILE A 66 18.13 7.27 -1.26
CA ILE A 66 17.42 8.55 -1.45
C ILE A 66 17.92 9.20 -2.74
N ALA A 67 17.00 9.53 -3.64
CA ALA A 67 17.31 10.16 -4.91
C ALA A 67 17.85 11.58 -4.71
N ARG A 68 18.91 11.93 -5.44
CA ARG A 68 19.42 13.32 -5.50
C ARG A 68 18.58 14.24 -6.36
N PHE A 69 17.82 13.65 -7.28
CA PHE A 69 16.90 14.32 -8.17
C PHE A 69 15.62 13.52 -8.27
N THR A 70 14.50 14.18 -8.13
CA THR A 70 13.17 13.59 -8.24
C THR A 70 12.23 14.58 -8.91
N LYS A 71 11.08 14.12 -9.38
CA LYS A 71 10.04 14.98 -9.99
C LYS A 71 8.66 14.54 -9.52
N PHE A 72 7.69 15.40 -9.72
CA PHE A 72 6.30 15.09 -9.56
C PHE A 72 5.61 14.89 -10.91
N ASP A 73 4.66 13.98 -10.92
CA ASP A 73 3.77 13.65 -12.03
C ASP A 73 2.32 13.91 -11.61
N ARG A 74 1.40 13.88 -12.56
CA ARG A 74 -0.03 14.00 -12.32
C ARG A 74 -0.71 12.69 -12.68
N LYS A 75 -1.36 12.06 -11.71
CA LYS A 75 -2.20 10.89 -11.90
C LYS A 75 -3.63 11.36 -12.14
N HIS A 76 -4.08 11.30 -13.37
CA HIS A 76 -5.41 11.79 -13.76
C HIS A 76 -6.48 10.76 -13.52
N TYR A 77 -7.47 11.11 -12.70
CA TYR A 77 -8.72 10.37 -12.53
C TYR A 77 -9.79 11.28 -11.93
N PHE A 78 -11.06 10.94 -12.17
CA PHE A 78 -12.16 11.73 -11.66
C PHE A 78 -12.90 10.98 -10.57
N TYR A 79 -12.93 11.60 -9.38
CA TYR A 79 -13.67 11.08 -8.24
C TYR A 79 -14.23 12.27 -7.43
N PRO A 80 -15.41 12.14 -6.78
CA PRO A 80 -16.03 13.26 -6.08
C PRO A 80 -15.16 13.91 -4.99
N ASP A 81 -14.31 13.14 -4.33
CA ASP A 81 -13.38 13.60 -3.29
C ASP A 81 -12.02 14.08 -3.81
N LEU A 82 -11.79 14.00 -5.12
CA LEU A 82 -10.59 14.52 -5.79
C LEU A 82 -10.90 15.85 -6.48
N ALA A 83 -10.91 16.95 -5.71
CA ALA A 83 -11.35 18.27 -6.18
C ALA A 83 -10.61 18.78 -7.43
N LYS A 84 -9.31 18.45 -7.58
CA LYS A 84 -8.48 18.88 -8.71
C LYS A 84 -8.70 18.07 -10.00
N GLY A 85 -9.31 16.88 -9.91
CA GLY A 85 -9.37 15.92 -10.99
C GLY A 85 -8.05 15.22 -11.31
N TYR A 86 -7.00 15.47 -10.53
CA TYR A 86 -5.72 14.77 -10.57
C TYR A 86 -5.07 14.75 -9.18
N GLN A 87 -4.24 13.76 -8.93
CA GLN A 87 -3.39 13.63 -7.74
C GLN A 87 -1.95 13.94 -8.14
N ILE A 88 -1.26 14.77 -7.35
CA ILE A 88 0.18 14.96 -7.51
C ILE A 88 0.87 13.77 -6.85
N THR A 89 1.70 13.09 -7.61
CA THR A 89 2.40 11.86 -7.22
C THR A 89 3.78 11.79 -7.86
N GLN A 90 4.47 10.66 -7.80
CA GLN A 90 5.72 10.40 -8.49
C GLN A 90 5.61 9.04 -9.19
N TYR A 91 6.07 8.91 -10.43
CA TYR A 91 5.99 7.68 -11.21
C TYR A 91 7.37 7.08 -11.48
N ASP A 92 8.13 7.65 -12.42
CA ASP A 92 9.41 7.10 -12.88
C ASP A 92 10.63 7.55 -12.05
N LEU A 93 10.53 8.67 -11.33
CA LEU A 93 11.61 9.20 -10.50
C LEU A 93 11.13 9.39 -9.03
N PRO A 94 10.88 8.28 -8.30
CA PRO A 94 10.44 8.35 -6.91
C PRO A 94 11.51 8.92 -5.99
N LEU A 95 11.12 9.38 -4.81
CA LEU A 95 12.04 9.93 -3.81
C LEU A 95 13.04 8.88 -3.31
N CYS A 96 12.61 7.62 -3.12
CA CYS A 96 13.46 6.55 -2.60
C CYS A 96 13.27 5.26 -3.38
N THR A 97 14.35 4.46 -3.48
CA THR A 97 14.35 3.13 -4.12
C THR A 97 15.15 2.11 -3.30
N ASP A 98 14.94 0.84 -3.59
CA ASP A 98 15.78 -0.28 -3.18
C ASP A 98 16.01 -0.39 -1.66
N GLY A 99 14.96 -0.21 -0.87
CA GLY A 99 15.00 -0.38 0.57
C GLY A 99 14.73 -1.82 1.03
N TYR A 100 14.73 -2.00 2.35
CA TYR A 100 14.34 -3.27 2.96
C TYR A 100 13.94 -3.11 4.42
N VAL A 101 13.18 -4.09 4.91
CA VAL A 101 12.89 -4.29 6.33
C VAL A 101 13.21 -5.73 6.69
N ASP A 102 13.97 -5.94 7.75
CA ASP A 102 14.23 -7.25 8.30
C ASP A 102 13.19 -7.58 9.36
N LEU A 103 12.40 -8.63 9.11
CA LEU A 103 11.37 -9.10 10.02
C LEU A 103 11.93 -10.15 10.98
N PRO A 104 11.49 -10.18 12.25
CA PRO A 104 11.76 -11.29 13.12
C PRO A 104 11.21 -12.58 12.53
N PHE A 105 11.90 -13.69 12.77
CA PHE A 105 11.48 -14.99 12.25
C PHE A 105 10.14 -15.42 12.87
N ILE A 106 9.21 -15.82 12.04
CA ILE A 106 7.93 -16.41 12.49
C ILE A 106 8.13 -17.92 12.60
N HIS A 107 7.97 -18.47 13.80
CA HIS A 107 7.96 -19.92 14.01
C HIS A 107 6.63 -20.49 13.55
N TYR A 108 6.66 -21.27 12.48
CA TYR A 108 5.55 -22.11 12.09
C TYR A 108 5.59 -23.44 12.86
N PRO A 109 4.44 -24.11 13.08
CA PRO A 109 4.43 -25.49 13.54
C PRO A 109 5.33 -26.37 12.64
N LYS A 110 5.98 -27.37 13.24
CA LYS A 110 7.00 -28.19 12.53
C LYS A 110 6.48 -28.86 11.24
N ASP A 111 5.21 -29.13 11.19
CA ASP A 111 4.48 -29.78 10.09
C ASP A 111 4.11 -28.79 8.95
N GLU A 112 4.17 -27.49 9.22
CA GLU A 112 3.81 -26.41 8.27
C GLU A 112 5.02 -25.58 7.86
N GLN A 113 6.24 -25.96 8.25
CA GLN A 113 7.43 -25.22 7.87
C GLN A 113 7.66 -25.31 6.35
N PRO A 114 7.71 -24.20 5.62
CA PRO A 114 8.13 -24.23 4.24
C PRO A 114 9.62 -24.54 4.18
N GLY A 115 9.95 -25.83 3.98
CA GLY A 115 11.29 -26.31 3.67
C GLY A 115 12.34 -26.12 4.77
N GLY A 116 13.17 -27.14 5.02
CA GLY A 116 14.18 -27.18 6.09
C GLY A 116 15.21 -26.04 6.03
N GLU A 117 16.16 -26.12 6.94
CA GLU A 117 17.14 -25.13 7.47
C GLU A 117 17.82 -24.13 6.48
N ASN A 118 17.61 -24.22 5.18
CA ASN A 118 18.18 -23.31 4.16
C ASN A 118 17.25 -23.16 2.96
N CYS A 119 16.00 -22.84 3.16
CA CYS A 119 15.07 -22.66 2.05
C CYS A 119 15.34 -21.37 1.27
N ARG A 120 16.00 -21.47 0.13
CA ARG A 120 15.97 -20.45 -0.90
C ARG A 120 14.62 -20.54 -1.59
N THR A 121 13.74 -19.56 -1.35
CA THR A 121 12.52 -19.43 -2.14
C THR A 121 12.78 -18.46 -3.28
N LYS A 122 12.20 -18.72 -4.43
CA LYS A 122 12.18 -17.75 -5.53
C LYS A 122 10.92 -16.90 -5.42
N ASN A 123 11.06 -15.59 -5.59
CA ASN A 123 9.89 -14.73 -5.74
C ASN A 123 9.21 -14.99 -7.09
N PHE A 124 8.07 -14.33 -7.30
CA PHE A 124 7.28 -14.40 -8.54
C PHE A 124 8.10 -14.15 -9.83
N LYS A 125 9.19 -13.34 -9.76
CA LYS A 125 10.08 -13.06 -10.90
C LYS A 125 11.24 -14.05 -11.05
N GLY A 126 11.31 -15.08 -10.19
CA GLY A 126 12.39 -16.07 -10.19
C GLY A 126 13.68 -15.58 -9.50
N GLU A 127 13.65 -14.44 -8.81
CA GLU A 127 14.78 -13.91 -8.04
C GLU A 127 14.91 -14.65 -6.71
N ASP A 128 16.14 -14.97 -6.30
CA ASP A 128 16.39 -15.67 -5.04
C ASP A 128 16.03 -14.79 -3.83
N CYS A 129 15.17 -15.29 -2.93
CA CYS A 129 14.94 -14.72 -1.61
C CYS A 129 15.82 -15.42 -0.60
N ILE A 130 16.61 -14.65 0.17
CA ILE A 130 17.45 -15.19 1.24
C ILE A 130 16.59 -15.28 2.50
N ILE A 131 16.42 -16.49 3.01
CA ILE A 131 15.91 -16.72 4.36
C ILE A 131 17.14 -16.94 5.23
N ASP A 132 17.47 -15.96 6.05
CA ASP A 132 18.43 -16.17 7.15
C ASP A 132 17.69 -16.79 8.34
N ASN A 133 18.35 -17.69 9.07
CA ASN A 133 17.80 -18.37 10.24
C ASN A 133 17.40 -17.43 11.40
N LYS A 134 17.67 -16.14 11.30
CA LYS A 134 17.40 -15.13 12.33
C LYS A 134 16.38 -14.07 11.95
N TYR A 135 16.25 -13.75 10.68
CA TYR A 135 15.29 -12.75 10.17
C TYR A 135 14.97 -12.99 8.71
N ARG A 136 13.80 -12.50 8.29
CA ARG A 136 13.38 -12.49 6.91
C ARG A 136 13.42 -11.07 6.36
N ARG A 137 14.09 -10.88 5.23
CA ARG A 137 14.15 -9.59 4.55
C ARG A 137 13.00 -9.43 3.57
N VAL A 138 12.23 -8.35 3.74
CA VAL A 138 11.25 -7.86 2.77
C VAL A 138 11.82 -6.62 2.10
N ARG A 139 12.02 -6.69 0.79
CA ARG A 139 12.56 -5.59 -0.01
C ARG A 139 11.48 -4.57 -0.30
N ILE A 140 11.87 -3.29 -0.26
CA ILE A 140 11.06 -2.16 -0.68
C ILE A 140 11.53 -1.77 -2.09
N GLU A 141 10.61 -1.74 -3.04
CA GLU A 141 10.91 -1.32 -4.42
C GLU A 141 11.12 0.18 -4.48
N ARG A 142 10.19 0.94 -3.91
CA ARG A 142 10.23 2.40 -3.87
C ARG A 142 9.40 2.98 -2.74
N ILE A 143 9.73 4.23 -2.42
CA ILE A 143 8.85 5.13 -1.65
C ILE A 143 8.68 6.39 -2.48
N HIS A 144 7.45 6.72 -2.79
CA HIS A 144 7.14 7.93 -3.55
C HIS A 144 6.22 8.86 -2.77
N LEU A 145 6.32 10.15 -3.10
CA LEU A 145 5.55 11.21 -2.50
C LEU A 145 4.21 11.34 -3.21
N GLU A 146 3.13 11.45 -2.43
CA GLU A 146 1.77 11.65 -2.89
C GLU A 146 1.02 12.67 -2.03
N GLU A 147 -0.16 13.05 -2.43
CA GLU A 147 -1.12 13.78 -1.60
C GLU A 147 -2.39 12.97 -1.41
N ASP A 148 -3.00 13.07 -0.23
CA ASP A 148 -4.28 12.43 0.03
C ASP A 148 -5.43 13.22 -0.62
N VAL A 149 -6.52 12.52 -0.90
CA VAL A 149 -7.77 13.09 -1.43
C VAL A 149 -8.72 13.47 -0.30
N GLY A 150 -9.87 14.07 -0.60
CA GLY A 150 -10.93 14.34 0.37
C GLY A 150 -11.51 13.08 1.01
N LYS A 151 -12.47 13.24 1.87
CA LYS A 151 -13.17 12.15 2.54
C LYS A 151 -14.61 12.09 2.07
N SER A 152 -15.02 10.95 1.49
CA SER A 152 -16.42 10.66 1.20
C SER A 152 -17.09 10.07 2.44
N LEU A 153 -18.21 10.64 2.85
CA LEU A 153 -19.01 10.23 3.99
C LEU A 153 -20.35 9.68 3.47
N HIS A 154 -20.57 8.40 3.66
CA HIS A 154 -21.81 7.71 3.35
C HIS A 154 -22.69 7.65 4.60
N LEU A 155 -23.43 8.73 4.85
CA LEU A 155 -24.41 8.79 5.94
C LEU A 155 -25.70 8.10 5.50
N GLN A 156 -26.62 7.84 6.46
CA GLN A 156 -27.94 7.29 6.13
C GLN A 156 -28.69 8.23 5.18
N GLY A 157 -29.14 7.72 4.05
CA GLY A 157 -29.90 8.47 3.03
C GLY A 157 -29.36 8.29 1.62
N ALA A 158 -29.96 9.03 0.67
CA ALA A 158 -29.63 8.97 -0.77
C ALA A 158 -28.42 9.83 -1.18
N HIS A 159 -27.77 10.51 -0.24
CA HIS A 159 -26.68 11.46 -0.51
C HIS A 159 -25.38 11.03 0.12
N SER A 160 -24.27 11.25 -0.56
CA SER A 160 -22.92 11.20 -0.04
C SER A 160 -22.42 12.63 0.19
N TYR A 161 -21.72 12.84 1.29
CA TYR A 161 -21.12 14.12 1.65
C TYR A 161 -19.61 14.04 1.43
N ILE A 162 -19.02 15.14 1.00
CA ILE A 162 -17.58 15.22 0.77
C ILE A 162 -17.00 16.25 1.77
N ASP A 163 -15.93 15.86 2.44
CA ASP A 163 -15.11 16.76 3.26
C ASP A 163 -13.72 16.87 2.61
N TYR A 164 -13.38 18.06 2.15
CA TYR A 164 -12.10 18.35 1.51
C TYR A 164 -10.97 18.71 2.47
N ASN A 165 -11.19 18.70 3.79
CA ASN A 165 -10.14 19.00 4.77
C ASN A 165 -8.90 18.14 4.60
N ARG A 166 -9.06 16.87 4.15
CA ARG A 166 -7.95 15.95 3.91
C ARG A 166 -7.23 16.17 2.58
N CYS A 167 -7.84 16.85 1.60
CA CYS A 167 -7.21 17.14 0.31
C CYS A 167 -5.83 17.80 0.50
N GLY A 168 -4.81 17.25 -0.16
CA GLY A 168 -3.45 17.76 -0.10
C GLY A 168 -2.69 17.40 1.17
N THR A 169 -3.23 16.55 2.05
CA THR A 169 -2.48 15.98 3.18
C THR A 169 -1.27 15.22 2.64
N PRO A 170 -0.05 15.51 3.15
CA PRO A 170 1.16 14.83 2.72
C PRO A 170 1.11 13.33 2.97
N LEU A 171 1.35 12.56 1.93
CA LEU A 171 1.29 11.11 1.91
C LEU A 171 2.58 10.56 1.29
N ILE A 172 3.05 9.44 1.78
CA ILE A 172 4.00 8.57 1.09
C ILE A 172 3.36 7.23 0.81
N GLU A 173 3.71 6.64 -0.32
CA GLU A 173 3.39 5.26 -0.63
C GLU A 173 4.67 4.43 -0.63
N ILE A 174 4.68 3.38 0.19
CA ILE A 174 5.76 2.41 0.31
C ILE A 174 5.34 1.16 -0.44
N VAL A 175 6.03 0.84 -1.53
CA VAL A 175 5.75 -0.33 -2.37
C VAL A 175 6.81 -1.38 -2.15
N THR A 176 6.40 -2.59 -1.76
CA THR A 176 7.32 -3.71 -1.57
C THR A 176 7.49 -4.51 -2.86
N LYS A 177 8.60 -5.26 -2.92
CA LYS A 177 8.68 -6.43 -3.79
C LYS A 177 7.81 -7.56 -3.21
N PRO A 178 7.37 -8.52 -4.03
CA PRO A 178 6.51 -9.60 -3.58
C PRO A 178 7.30 -10.70 -2.84
N ASP A 179 7.96 -10.32 -1.76
CA ASP A 179 8.83 -11.20 -0.99
C ASP A 179 8.12 -11.89 0.18
N ILE A 180 6.94 -11.42 0.54
CA ILE A 180 6.14 -11.94 1.65
C ILE A 180 5.45 -13.24 1.21
N SER A 181 5.50 -14.27 2.04
CA SER A 181 5.01 -15.62 1.69
C SER A 181 3.89 -16.15 2.58
N SER A 182 3.49 -15.40 3.58
CA SER A 182 2.35 -15.77 4.42
C SER A 182 1.53 -14.58 4.88
N PRO A 183 0.24 -14.79 5.23
CA PRO A 183 -0.60 -13.76 5.82
C PRO A 183 -0.05 -13.18 7.12
N GLU A 184 0.57 -14.02 7.95
CA GLU A 184 1.20 -13.63 9.20
C GLU A 184 2.37 -12.68 8.97
N GLU A 185 3.23 -12.98 7.98
CA GLU A 185 4.34 -12.10 7.59
C GLU A 185 3.84 -10.76 7.05
N ALA A 186 2.73 -10.73 6.30
CA ALA A 186 2.16 -9.49 5.81
C ALA A 186 1.70 -8.57 6.96
N ALA A 187 1.01 -9.12 7.95
CA ALA A 187 0.60 -8.38 9.14
C ALA A 187 1.81 -7.91 9.97
N LEU A 188 2.82 -8.76 10.17
CA LEU A 188 4.05 -8.42 10.87
C LEU A 188 4.85 -7.34 10.13
N PHE A 189 4.94 -7.41 8.81
CA PHE A 189 5.59 -6.39 8.00
C PHE A 189 4.95 -5.02 8.21
N MET A 190 3.61 -4.96 8.11
CA MET A 190 2.87 -3.72 8.33
C MET A 190 3.08 -3.15 9.73
N GLN A 191 3.06 -4.01 10.76
CA GLN A 191 3.33 -3.62 12.15
C GLN A 191 4.76 -3.09 12.30
N THR A 192 5.75 -3.78 11.77
CA THR A 192 7.16 -3.37 11.85
C THR A 192 7.40 -2.02 11.17
N VAL A 193 6.84 -1.81 9.98
CA VAL A 193 6.91 -0.52 9.27
C VAL A 193 6.24 0.59 10.09
N GLN A 194 5.06 0.32 10.68
CA GLN A 194 4.39 1.29 11.56
C GLN A 194 5.27 1.68 12.75
N GLU A 195 5.86 0.71 13.44
CA GLU A 195 6.71 0.94 14.61
C GLU A 195 7.95 1.76 14.25
N ILE A 196 8.63 1.42 13.14
CA ILE A 196 9.79 2.18 12.63
C ILE A 196 9.40 3.63 12.35
N LEU A 197 8.36 3.86 11.57
CA LEU A 197 7.94 5.20 11.16
C LEU A 197 7.44 6.05 12.33
N ARG A 198 6.81 5.44 13.32
CA ARG A 198 6.42 6.11 14.58
C ARG A 198 7.64 6.46 15.42
N TYR A 199 8.61 5.56 15.52
CA TYR A 199 9.84 5.78 16.28
C TYR A 199 10.63 6.97 15.75
N VAL A 200 10.77 7.08 14.42
CA VAL A 200 11.43 8.22 13.78
C VAL A 200 10.52 9.45 13.60
N LYS A 201 9.30 9.43 14.17
CA LYS A 201 8.33 10.53 14.19
C LYS A 201 7.91 11.03 12.80
N VAL A 202 7.86 10.15 11.84
CA VAL A 202 7.39 10.45 10.48
C VAL A 202 5.87 10.48 10.42
N THR A 203 5.20 9.59 11.16
CA THR A 203 3.74 9.44 11.18
C THR A 203 3.21 9.20 12.59
N LYS A 204 1.91 9.45 12.80
CA LYS A 204 1.19 8.93 13.97
C LYS A 204 0.94 7.42 13.85
N GLY A 205 0.79 6.92 12.62
CA GLY A 205 0.56 5.52 12.31
C GLY A 205 -0.75 4.98 12.88
N ASN A 206 -1.77 5.83 13.08
CA ASN A 206 -3.06 5.38 13.57
C ASN A 206 -3.90 4.85 12.40
N LEU A 207 -4.13 3.54 12.36
CA LEU A 207 -4.92 2.87 11.33
C LEU A 207 -6.40 3.28 11.38
N GLU A 208 -6.96 3.44 12.59
CA GLU A 208 -8.37 3.80 12.77
C GLU A 208 -8.67 5.23 12.29
N GLU A 209 -7.71 6.15 12.41
CA GLU A 209 -7.82 7.51 11.85
C GLU A 209 -7.50 7.56 10.35
N GLY A 210 -7.09 6.44 9.75
CA GLY A 210 -6.67 6.39 8.35
C GLY A 210 -5.33 7.07 8.08
N ASN A 211 -4.50 7.29 9.11
CA ASN A 211 -3.17 7.85 8.94
C ASN A 211 -2.22 6.87 8.24
N MET A 212 -2.56 5.60 8.26
CA MET A 212 -1.81 4.53 7.61
C MET A 212 -2.78 3.50 7.06
N ARG A 213 -2.54 3.02 5.83
CA ARG A 213 -3.37 2.04 5.13
C ARG A 213 -2.47 1.04 4.43
N CYS A 214 -2.95 -0.17 4.24
CA CYS A 214 -2.27 -1.20 3.46
C CYS A 214 -3.21 -1.77 2.41
N ASP A 215 -2.73 -1.84 1.17
CA ASP A 215 -3.32 -2.65 0.12
C ASP A 215 -2.40 -3.86 -0.09
N ALA A 216 -2.97 -5.07 -0.12
CA ALA A 216 -2.21 -6.30 -0.30
C ALA A 216 -2.44 -6.87 -1.71
N ASN A 217 -1.36 -7.10 -2.45
CA ASN A 217 -1.37 -7.79 -3.73
C ASN A 217 -0.98 -9.25 -3.50
N ILE A 218 -1.89 -10.17 -3.73
CA ILE A 218 -1.69 -11.59 -3.43
C ILE A 218 -2.01 -12.48 -4.63
N ASN A 219 -1.14 -13.45 -4.88
CA ASN A 219 -1.41 -14.56 -5.78
C ASN A 219 -0.72 -15.85 -5.31
N LEU A 220 -1.04 -16.95 -5.94
CA LEU A 220 -0.43 -18.25 -5.70
C LEU A 220 0.44 -18.67 -6.90
N ASN A 221 1.59 -19.25 -6.57
CA ASN A 221 2.41 -20.02 -7.51
C ASN A 221 2.22 -21.50 -7.14
N ILE A 222 1.58 -22.27 -8.02
CA ILE A 222 1.20 -23.66 -7.78
C ILE A 222 1.99 -24.55 -8.74
N TRP A 223 2.73 -25.50 -8.18
CA TRP A 223 3.41 -26.53 -8.94
C TRP A 223 2.56 -27.79 -8.99
N GLU A 224 2.19 -28.23 -10.18
CA GLU A 224 1.46 -29.46 -10.42
C GLU A 224 2.06 -30.18 -11.65
N ASP A 225 2.42 -31.44 -11.53
CA ASP A 225 2.98 -32.28 -12.61
C ASP A 225 4.18 -31.66 -13.35
N GLY A 226 5.04 -30.94 -12.61
CA GLY A 226 6.23 -30.30 -13.18
C GLY A 226 5.95 -28.98 -13.89
N LYS A 227 4.71 -28.48 -13.88
CA LYS A 227 4.29 -27.21 -14.45
C LYS A 227 3.98 -26.19 -13.35
N LEU A 228 4.38 -24.95 -13.57
CA LEU A 228 4.09 -23.81 -12.69
C LEU A 228 2.86 -23.06 -13.19
N TYR A 229 1.87 -22.92 -12.34
CA TYR A 229 0.66 -22.13 -12.57
C TYR A 229 0.68 -20.88 -11.70
N HIS A 230 0.10 -19.80 -12.21
CA HIS A 230 -0.07 -18.55 -11.50
C HIS A 230 -1.56 -18.22 -11.40
N THR A 231 -2.03 -17.93 -10.20
CA THR A 231 -3.39 -17.38 -10.04
C THR A 231 -3.39 -15.88 -10.37
N PRO A 232 -4.57 -15.28 -10.64
CA PRO A 232 -4.68 -13.83 -10.79
C PRO A 232 -4.18 -13.10 -9.54
N ILE A 233 -3.57 -11.91 -9.72
CA ILE A 233 -3.20 -11.06 -8.60
C ILE A 233 -4.46 -10.40 -8.06
N SER A 234 -4.82 -10.67 -6.82
CA SER A 234 -5.87 -9.96 -6.10
C SER A 234 -5.29 -8.79 -5.33
N GLU A 235 -5.68 -7.56 -5.69
CA GLU A 235 -5.38 -6.35 -4.95
C GLU A 235 -6.48 -6.14 -3.91
N ILE A 236 -6.18 -6.46 -2.65
CA ILE A 236 -7.15 -6.37 -1.57
C ILE A 236 -7.07 -4.99 -0.92
N LYS A 237 -8.20 -4.28 -0.94
CA LYS A 237 -8.35 -2.94 -0.35
C LYS A 237 -9.15 -2.97 0.95
N ASN A 238 -9.14 -1.84 1.67
CA ASN A 238 -9.86 -1.65 2.94
C ASN A 238 -9.29 -2.47 4.12
N LEU A 239 -7.98 -2.65 4.16
CA LEU A 239 -7.29 -3.32 5.26
C LEU A 239 -6.92 -2.31 6.35
N ASN A 240 -7.81 -2.14 7.33
CA ASN A 240 -7.73 -1.10 8.35
C ASN A 240 -7.14 -1.57 9.69
N SER A 241 -6.68 -2.81 9.77
CA SER A 241 -6.04 -3.38 10.95
C SER A 241 -5.07 -4.50 10.57
N PHE A 242 -4.11 -4.81 11.44
CA PHE A 242 -3.20 -5.95 11.24
C PHE A 242 -3.95 -7.27 11.15
N ARG A 243 -5.04 -7.40 11.92
CA ARG A 243 -5.93 -8.56 11.87
C ARG A 243 -6.62 -8.65 10.51
N ALA A 244 -7.18 -7.54 9.99
CA ALA A 244 -7.81 -7.52 8.69
C ALA A 244 -6.83 -7.92 7.56
N ILE A 245 -5.55 -7.47 7.62
CA ILE A 245 -4.52 -7.89 6.68
C ILE A 245 -4.33 -9.41 6.70
N LYS A 246 -4.12 -9.97 7.90
CA LYS A 246 -3.95 -11.42 8.06
C LYS A 246 -5.17 -12.21 7.59
N ASP A 247 -6.36 -11.82 8.05
CA ASP A 247 -7.61 -12.56 7.77
C ASP A 247 -7.97 -12.48 6.28
N ALA A 248 -7.85 -11.31 5.66
CA ALA A 248 -8.10 -11.13 4.24
C ALA A 248 -7.13 -11.90 3.36
N CYS A 249 -5.83 -11.86 3.65
CA CYS A 249 -4.83 -12.65 2.93
C CYS A 249 -5.08 -14.16 3.12
N SER A 250 -5.44 -14.60 4.33
CA SER A 250 -5.73 -16.02 4.61
C SER A 250 -6.97 -16.51 3.86
N TYR A 251 -8.00 -15.67 3.77
CA TYR A 251 -9.20 -15.98 2.99
C TYR A 251 -8.85 -16.10 1.50
N GLU A 252 -8.11 -15.13 0.98
CA GLU A 252 -7.77 -15.05 -0.43
C GLU A 252 -6.88 -16.20 -0.90
N VAL A 253 -5.95 -16.67 -0.06
CA VAL A 253 -5.17 -17.90 -0.34
C VAL A 253 -6.10 -19.10 -0.53
N LYS A 254 -7.08 -19.28 0.36
CA LYS A 254 -8.02 -20.40 0.28
C LYS A 254 -8.93 -20.29 -0.94
N ARG A 255 -9.45 -19.09 -1.21
CA ARG A 255 -10.32 -18.82 -2.35
C ARG A 255 -9.61 -19.11 -3.69
N GLN A 256 -8.41 -18.58 -3.88
CA GLN A 256 -7.64 -18.78 -5.11
C GLN A 256 -7.22 -20.24 -5.29
N LEU A 257 -6.86 -20.92 -4.20
CA LEU A 257 -6.53 -22.36 -4.28
C LEU A 257 -7.77 -23.17 -4.68
N GLN A 258 -8.94 -22.88 -4.10
CA GLN A 258 -10.18 -23.58 -4.45
C GLN A 258 -10.56 -23.35 -5.92
N GLU A 259 -10.52 -22.10 -6.40
CA GLU A 259 -10.79 -21.78 -7.80
C GLU A 259 -9.82 -22.50 -8.76
N PHE A 260 -8.53 -22.57 -8.40
CA PHE A 260 -7.56 -23.34 -9.20
C PHE A 260 -7.87 -24.83 -9.22
N MET A 261 -8.33 -25.41 -8.10
CA MET A 261 -8.69 -26.83 -8.05
C MET A 261 -9.95 -27.14 -8.87
N ASP A 262 -10.91 -26.20 -8.89
CA ASP A 262 -12.16 -26.34 -9.65
C ASP A 262 -11.94 -26.14 -11.17
N ASP A 263 -11.11 -25.19 -11.53
CA ASP A 263 -10.79 -24.89 -12.93
C ASP A 263 -9.33 -24.46 -13.05
N ARG A 264 -8.49 -25.34 -13.62
CA ARG A 264 -7.04 -25.10 -13.80
C ARG A 264 -6.74 -24.12 -14.93
N GLN A 265 -7.38 -22.95 -14.90
CA GLN A 265 -7.10 -21.89 -15.88
C GLN A 265 -5.69 -21.34 -15.70
N GLU A 266 -5.01 -21.12 -16.83
CA GLU A 266 -3.78 -20.35 -16.89
C GLU A 266 -4.10 -18.87 -17.00
N PHE A 267 -3.57 -18.09 -16.08
CA PHE A 267 -3.63 -16.64 -16.18
C PHE A 267 -2.26 -16.10 -16.62
N ASN A 268 -2.30 -15.08 -17.47
CA ASN A 268 -1.09 -14.34 -17.79
C ASN A 268 -0.54 -13.69 -16.53
N ALA A 269 0.77 -13.79 -16.32
CA ALA A 269 1.44 -13.12 -15.22
C ALA A 269 1.10 -11.62 -15.25
N GLY A 270 0.54 -11.12 -14.14
CA GLY A 270 0.15 -9.71 -14.01
C GLY A 270 -1.34 -9.41 -14.24
N PHE A 271 -2.18 -10.41 -14.56
CA PHE A 271 -3.64 -10.18 -14.53
C PHE A 271 -4.08 -9.83 -13.10
N LYS A 272 -4.70 -8.66 -12.94
CA LYS A 272 -5.01 -8.07 -11.63
C LYS A 272 -6.50 -7.80 -11.46
N VAL A 273 -7.04 -8.22 -10.32
CA VAL A 273 -8.43 -7.99 -9.90
C VAL A 273 -8.42 -7.17 -8.62
N THR A 274 -9.20 -6.11 -8.55
CA THR A 274 -9.36 -5.34 -7.30
C THR A 274 -10.49 -5.94 -6.46
N MET A 275 -10.13 -6.29 -5.24
CA MET A 275 -11.01 -6.89 -4.23
C MET A 275 -11.18 -5.92 -3.06
N GLY A 276 -12.35 -5.90 -2.43
CA GLY A 276 -12.59 -5.25 -1.15
C GLY A 276 -12.68 -6.28 -0.04
N TRP A 277 -12.11 -6.00 1.13
CA TRP A 277 -12.34 -6.82 2.32
C TRP A 277 -13.64 -6.41 3.00
N ASP A 278 -14.56 -7.37 3.16
CA ASP A 278 -15.79 -7.23 3.94
C ASP A 278 -15.56 -7.91 5.32
N GLU A 279 -15.26 -7.09 6.32
CA GLU A 279 -14.89 -7.58 7.65
C GLU A 279 -16.07 -8.27 8.36
N GLU A 280 -17.32 -7.82 8.10
CA GLU A 280 -18.52 -8.41 8.71
C GLU A 280 -18.77 -9.82 8.18
N LYS A 281 -18.56 -10.03 6.88
CA LYS A 281 -18.73 -11.33 6.24
C LYS A 281 -17.47 -12.19 6.28
N GLY A 282 -16.31 -11.60 6.61
CA GLY A 282 -15.03 -12.31 6.61
C GLY A 282 -14.61 -12.81 5.22
N GLN A 283 -14.90 -12.04 4.16
CA GLN A 283 -14.63 -12.45 2.78
C GLN A 283 -14.19 -11.28 1.90
N THR A 284 -13.50 -11.59 0.82
CA THR A 284 -13.20 -10.62 -0.23
C THR A 284 -14.36 -10.53 -1.23
N VAL A 285 -14.60 -9.31 -1.75
CA VAL A 285 -15.65 -9.03 -2.74
C VAL A 285 -15.01 -8.34 -3.94
N VAL A 286 -15.31 -8.82 -5.16
CA VAL A 286 -14.81 -8.20 -6.39
C VAL A 286 -15.37 -6.79 -6.52
N GLN A 287 -14.49 -5.79 -6.65
CA GLN A 287 -14.86 -4.40 -6.89
C GLN A 287 -14.75 -4.03 -8.37
N ARG A 288 -13.65 -4.43 -9.01
CA ARG A 288 -13.47 -4.25 -10.47
C ARG A 288 -12.37 -5.15 -11.00
N THR A 289 -12.44 -5.49 -12.29
CA THR A 289 -11.36 -6.13 -13.03
C THR A 289 -10.55 -5.03 -13.75
N LYS A 290 -9.25 -4.95 -13.51
CA LYS A 290 -8.36 -4.01 -14.20
C LYS A 290 -7.87 -4.66 -15.49
N ASN A 291 -8.34 -4.20 -16.64
CA ASN A 291 -7.58 -4.37 -17.88
C ASN A 291 -6.39 -3.41 -17.80
N SER A 292 -5.20 -3.92 -18.00
CA SER A 292 -3.90 -3.29 -17.79
C SER A 292 -3.70 -2.04 -18.65
N PHE A 293 -4.17 -0.85 -18.22
CA PHE A 293 -3.64 0.44 -18.67
C PHE A 293 -3.93 1.47 -17.60
N VAL A 294 -2.90 1.98 -16.96
CA VAL A 294 -2.97 3.19 -16.12
C VAL A 294 -2.46 4.33 -16.99
N ASP A 295 -3.31 5.32 -17.25
CA ASP A 295 -2.92 6.56 -17.88
C ASP A 295 -2.31 7.50 -16.83
N TYR A 296 -1.05 7.87 -17.04
CA TYR A 296 -0.36 8.90 -16.29
C TYR A 296 -0.20 10.15 -17.13
#